data_6c535c4c178955eb0c472df2377d2c1d
#
_entry.id   6c535c4c178955eb0c472df2377d2c1d
#
_cell.length_a   1.000
_cell.length_b   1.000
_cell.length_c   1.000
_cell.angle_alpha   90.00
_cell.angle_beta   90.00
_cell.angle_gamma   90.00
#
_symmetry.space_group_name_H-M   'P 1'
#
loop_
_entity.id
_entity.type
_entity.pdbx_description
1 polymer ?
#
loop_
_entity_poly.entity_id
_entity_poly.type
_entity_poly.pdbx_seq_one_letter_code
_entity_poly.pdbx_strand_id
1 'polypeptide(L)'
;MRRRCPEYPEPVLLPQADVWEDCAQVEAYARACMEICGLGDWGCMWDRAVRRLGCCKMSQRMLSLSRYFVEAYLERDQQTIRSTILHELAHALAWEKYGERGHGAAWHYCCAVLGIPNEKSVCKCEDFTPERLRKQPKFALCHQETGEIFRYYNRQPRMSARKLKYCYIPGRKEDTLGKLCIISLPQEEV
;
A
#
# COMPACT_ATOMS: atom_id res chain seq x y z
N MET A 1 20.53 24.44 -4.67
CA MET A 1 21.59 23.60 -5.28
C MET A 1 21.34 22.16 -4.84
N ARG A 2 20.95 21.24 -5.72
CA ARG A 2 20.77 19.82 -5.35
C ARG A 2 22.15 19.20 -5.13
N ARG A 3 22.40 18.64 -3.96
CA ARG A 3 23.64 17.91 -3.67
C ARG A 3 23.66 16.64 -4.53
N ARG A 4 24.76 16.41 -5.27
CA ARG A 4 24.94 15.15 -5.99
C ARG A 4 25.17 14.04 -4.97
N CYS A 5 24.49 12.92 -5.15
CA CYS A 5 24.74 11.71 -4.36
C CYS A 5 26.17 11.20 -4.65
N PRO A 6 26.94 10.80 -3.62
CA PRO A 6 28.23 10.13 -3.83
C PRO A 6 28.03 8.79 -4.57
N GLU A 7 29.08 8.34 -5.24
CA GLU A 7 29.02 7.19 -6.16
C GLU A 7 28.81 5.85 -5.44
N TYR A 8 29.33 5.72 -4.20
CA TYR A 8 29.23 4.49 -3.39
C TYR A 8 29.02 4.87 -1.91
N PRO A 9 27.81 4.69 -1.36
CA PRO A 9 27.58 4.95 0.05
C PRO A 9 28.11 3.84 0.93
N GLU A 10 28.73 4.20 2.06
CA GLU A 10 28.94 3.23 3.14
C GLU A 10 27.60 2.92 3.79
N PRO A 11 27.24 1.61 3.93
CA PRO A 11 26.02 1.23 4.60
C PRO A 11 25.99 1.68 6.05
N VAL A 12 24.85 2.17 6.49
CA VAL A 12 24.62 2.46 7.91
C VAL A 12 24.39 1.14 8.64
N LEU A 13 25.07 0.97 9.78
CA LEU A 13 24.85 -0.19 10.63
C LEU A 13 23.51 -0.04 11.37
N LEU A 14 22.48 -0.66 10.86
CA LEU A 14 21.15 -0.69 11.48
C LEU A 14 21.07 -1.80 12.55
N PRO A 15 20.12 -1.71 13.50
CA PRO A 15 19.90 -2.77 14.46
C PRO A 15 19.58 -4.08 13.75
N GLN A 16 20.03 -5.19 14.30
CA GLN A 16 19.59 -6.50 13.83
C GLN A 16 18.08 -6.62 14.10
N ALA A 17 17.35 -7.07 13.11
CA ALA A 17 15.95 -7.39 13.28
C ALA A 17 15.87 -8.81 13.82
N ASP A 18 15.65 -8.93 15.12
CA ASP A 18 15.22 -10.18 15.72
C ASP A 18 13.79 -10.53 15.27
N VAL A 19 13.35 -11.71 15.61
CA VAL A 19 11.94 -12.08 15.36
C VAL A 19 11.06 -11.22 16.27
N TRP A 20 10.12 -10.50 15.68
CA TRP A 20 9.16 -9.67 16.40
C TRP A 20 7.93 -10.49 16.80
N GLU A 21 7.49 -10.33 18.02
CA GLU A 21 6.30 -10.99 18.56
C GLU A 21 5.04 -10.13 18.40
N ASP A 22 5.23 -8.79 18.38
CA ASP A 22 4.11 -7.85 18.33
C ASP A 22 4.44 -6.55 17.58
N CYS A 23 3.42 -5.73 17.42
CA CYS A 23 3.53 -4.43 16.78
C CYS A 23 4.41 -3.43 17.57
N ALA A 24 4.51 -3.56 18.89
CA ALA A 24 5.29 -2.64 19.70
C ALA A 24 6.80 -2.84 19.42
N GLN A 25 7.24 -4.07 19.25
CA GLN A 25 8.62 -4.41 18.88
C GLN A 25 8.94 -3.91 17.46
N VAL A 26 8.01 -4.01 16.52
CA VAL A 26 8.16 -3.45 15.17
C VAL A 26 8.29 -1.92 15.21
N GLU A 27 7.49 -1.24 16.04
CA GLU A 27 7.59 0.21 16.21
C GLU A 27 8.92 0.60 16.86
N ALA A 28 9.37 -0.13 17.86
CA ALA A 28 10.66 0.10 18.51
C ALA A 28 11.82 -0.03 17.52
N TYR A 29 11.79 -1.05 16.66
CA TYR A 29 12.77 -1.23 15.59
C TYR A 29 12.76 -0.05 14.61
N ALA A 30 11.57 0.37 14.14
CA ALA A 30 11.44 1.50 13.23
C ALA A 30 12.02 2.78 13.84
N ARG A 31 11.71 3.06 15.12
CA ARG A 31 12.25 4.22 15.84
C ARG A 31 13.77 4.15 16.01
N ALA A 32 14.32 3.00 16.36
CA ALA A 32 15.77 2.82 16.47
C ALA A 32 16.48 3.06 15.13
N CYS A 33 15.92 2.58 14.02
CA CYS A 33 16.42 2.88 12.68
C CYS A 33 16.38 4.39 12.37
N MET A 34 15.30 5.08 12.76
CA MET A 34 15.15 6.53 12.57
C MET A 34 16.22 7.30 13.34
N GLU A 35 16.44 6.96 14.61
CA GLU A 35 17.48 7.57 15.46
C GLU A 35 18.89 7.43 14.84
N ILE A 36 19.27 6.21 14.46
CA ILE A 36 20.57 5.93 13.83
C ILE A 36 20.74 6.73 12.51
N CYS A 37 19.67 6.91 11.77
CA CYS A 37 19.68 7.68 10.52
C CYS A 37 19.61 9.21 10.71
N GLY A 38 19.58 9.70 11.95
CA GLY A 38 19.48 11.14 12.26
C GLY A 38 18.09 11.70 11.99
N LEU A 39 17.05 10.89 12.09
CA LEU A 39 15.64 11.24 11.94
C LEU A 39 14.89 11.13 13.28
N GLY A 40 15.56 11.36 14.40
CA GLY A 40 14.95 11.26 15.73
C GLY A 40 13.80 12.24 16.00
N ASP A 41 13.72 13.33 15.22
CA ASP A 41 12.59 14.27 15.24
C ASP A 41 11.40 13.86 14.34
N TRP A 42 11.51 12.73 13.65
CA TRP A 42 10.41 12.12 12.90
C TRP A 42 9.57 11.23 13.82
N GLY A 43 8.26 11.25 13.59
CA GLY A 43 7.32 10.35 14.29
C GLY A 43 7.14 9.02 13.56
N CYS A 44 6.78 8.00 14.33
CA CYS A 44 6.27 6.73 13.81
C CYS A 44 4.83 6.54 14.30
N MET A 45 3.91 6.16 13.40
CA MET A 45 2.49 6.00 13.72
C MET A 45 1.88 4.79 13.05
N TRP A 46 0.84 4.27 13.66
CA TRP A 46 -0.01 3.25 13.05
C TRP A 46 -1.14 3.87 12.25
N ASP A 47 -1.42 3.31 11.09
CA ASP A 47 -2.64 3.64 10.35
C ASP A 47 -3.47 2.38 10.04
N ARG A 48 -4.62 2.58 9.41
CA ARG A 48 -5.54 1.51 9.02
C ARG A 48 -5.63 1.35 7.50
N ALA A 49 -4.52 1.57 6.80
CA ALA A 49 -4.48 1.41 5.36
C ALA A 49 -4.71 -0.05 4.96
N VAL A 50 -5.51 -0.28 3.90
CA VAL A 50 -5.83 -1.62 3.38
C VAL A 50 -5.22 -1.89 2.01
N ARG A 51 -4.36 -0.96 1.50
CA ARG A 51 -3.75 -1.08 0.17
C ARG A 51 -2.25 -0.77 0.16
N ARG A 52 -1.66 -0.52 1.30
CA ARG A 52 -0.22 -0.26 1.46
C ARG A 52 0.23 -0.69 2.85
N LEU A 53 1.47 -1.13 2.96
CA LEU A 53 2.07 -1.51 4.25
C LEU A 53 2.56 -0.29 5.01
N GLY A 54 3.21 0.64 4.32
CA GLY A 54 3.80 1.84 4.90
C GLY A 54 3.51 3.09 4.08
N CYS A 55 3.88 4.24 4.63
CA CYS A 55 3.86 5.52 3.94
C CYS A 55 4.75 6.54 4.66
N CYS A 56 5.63 7.20 3.92
CA CYS A 56 6.37 8.35 4.38
C CYS A 56 5.57 9.64 4.15
N LYS A 57 5.15 10.31 5.22
CA LYS A 57 4.45 11.59 5.20
C LYS A 57 5.45 12.72 5.41
N MET A 58 6.15 13.10 4.37
CA MET A 58 7.30 14.04 4.41
C MET A 58 6.96 15.37 5.05
N SER A 59 5.82 16.00 4.70
CA SER A 59 5.39 17.28 5.25
C SER A 59 5.04 17.25 6.74
N GLN A 60 4.75 16.06 7.26
CA GLN A 60 4.41 15.83 8.67
C GLN A 60 5.60 15.27 9.45
N ARG A 61 6.71 14.95 8.79
CA ARG A 61 7.86 14.23 9.36
C ARG A 61 7.42 12.96 10.08
N MET A 62 6.67 12.12 9.37
CA MET A 62 6.00 10.96 9.96
C MET A 62 6.13 9.74 9.06
N LEU A 63 6.58 8.62 9.61
CA LEU A 63 6.41 7.31 9.00
C LEU A 63 5.13 6.68 9.53
N SER A 64 4.33 6.10 8.67
CA SER A 64 3.16 5.33 9.08
C SER A 64 3.22 3.91 8.57
N LEU A 65 2.85 2.96 9.42
CA LEU A 65 2.74 1.54 9.11
C LEU A 65 1.29 1.11 9.23
N SER A 66 0.82 0.29 8.32
CA SER A 66 -0.50 -0.28 8.43
C SER A 66 -0.53 -1.37 9.47
N ARG A 67 -1.30 -1.16 10.55
CA ARG A 67 -1.46 -2.13 11.61
C ARG A 67 -1.98 -3.47 11.08
N TYR A 68 -2.93 -3.43 10.16
CA TYR A 68 -3.51 -4.64 9.57
C TYR A 68 -2.49 -5.51 8.84
N PHE A 69 -1.60 -4.85 8.07
CA PHE A 69 -0.57 -5.58 7.34
C PHE A 69 0.51 -6.10 8.29
N VAL A 70 0.96 -5.28 9.24
CA VAL A 70 2.00 -5.70 10.18
C VAL A 70 1.50 -6.90 11.00
N GLU A 71 0.31 -6.85 11.60
CA GLU A 71 -0.27 -7.97 12.34
C GLU A 71 -0.34 -9.26 11.50
N ALA A 72 -0.66 -9.14 10.23
CA ALA A 72 -0.77 -10.28 9.33
C ALA A 72 0.59 -10.84 8.89
N TYR A 73 1.60 -9.98 8.75
CA TYR A 73 2.94 -10.39 8.30
C TYR A 73 3.87 -10.81 9.44
N LEU A 74 3.55 -10.50 10.69
CA LEU A 74 4.30 -10.96 11.86
C LEU A 74 4.45 -12.49 11.89
N GLU A 75 3.39 -13.23 11.54
CA GLU A 75 3.41 -14.69 11.53
C GLU A 75 3.89 -15.29 10.19
N ARG A 76 3.93 -14.51 9.12
CA ARG A 76 4.13 -15.05 7.76
C ARG A 76 5.46 -14.68 7.14
N ASP A 77 5.83 -13.40 7.21
CA ASP A 77 7.00 -12.86 6.51
C ASP A 77 7.41 -11.51 7.13
N GLN A 78 8.18 -11.57 8.19
CA GLN A 78 8.68 -10.38 8.86
C GLN A 78 9.69 -9.60 8.02
N GLN A 79 10.32 -10.26 7.04
CA GLN A 79 11.23 -9.59 6.10
C GLN A 79 10.49 -8.53 5.27
N THR A 80 9.24 -8.79 4.89
CA THR A 80 8.39 -7.78 4.23
C THR A 80 8.12 -6.57 5.13
N ILE A 81 7.91 -6.76 6.44
CA ILE A 81 7.78 -5.65 7.40
C ILE A 81 9.08 -4.83 7.42
N ARG A 82 10.21 -5.50 7.55
CA ARG A 82 11.53 -4.86 7.57
C ARG A 82 11.79 -4.06 6.29
N SER A 83 11.62 -4.67 5.12
CA SER A 83 11.79 -3.99 3.83
C SER A 83 10.90 -2.75 3.75
N THR A 84 9.65 -2.85 4.20
CA THR A 84 8.73 -1.70 4.21
C THR A 84 9.24 -0.56 5.09
N ILE A 85 9.71 -0.85 6.31
CA ILE A 85 10.27 0.17 7.21
C ILE A 85 11.46 0.87 6.53
N LEU A 86 12.39 0.11 5.97
CA LEU A 86 13.57 0.65 5.31
C LEU A 86 13.22 1.42 4.02
N HIS A 87 12.22 0.97 3.28
CA HIS A 87 11.68 1.68 2.11
C HIS A 87 11.16 3.07 2.48
N GLU A 88 10.32 3.16 3.50
CA GLU A 88 9.77 4.44 3.96
C GLU A 88 10.84 5.33 4.61
N LEU A 89 11.83 4.73 5.28
CA LEU A 89 12.98 5.42 5.83
C LEU A 89 13.85 6.03 4.71
N ALA A 90 14.03 5.31 3.60
CA ALA A 90 14.75 5.83 2.43
C ALA A 90 14.05 7.07 1.86
N HIS A 91 12.71 7.11 1.83
CA HIS A 91 11.97 8.31 1.46
C HIS A 91 12.21 9.49 2.40
N ALA A 92 12.22 9.23 3.71
CA ALA A 92 12.49 10.27 4.71
C ALA A 92 13.90 10.85 4.55
N LEU A 93 14.91 9.99 4.39
CA LEU A 93 16.31 10.40 4.15
C LEU A 93 16.48 11.16 2.84
N ALA A 94 15.87 10.69 1.76
CA ALA A 94 15.92 11.35 0.46
C ALA A 94 15.28 12.76 0.52
N TRP A 95 14.20 12.89 1.26
CA TRP A 95 13.57 14.17 1.50
C TRP A 95 14.43 15.12 2.34
N GLU A 96 14.91 14.68 3.50
CA GLU A 96 15.67 15.53 4.42
C GLU A 96 17.03 15.96 3.82
N LYS A 97 17.74 15.04 3.19
CA LYS A 97 19.10 15.32 2.69
C LYS A 97 19.13 15.95 1.31
N TYR A 98 18.17 15.63 0.44
CA TYR A 98 18.21 15.99 -0.97
C TYR A 98 16.96 16.71 -1.46
N GLY A 99 15.90 16.81 -0.65
CA GLY A 99 14.62 17.41 -1.03
C GLY A 99 13.88 16.62 -2.12
N GLU A 100 14.22 15.34 -2.29
CA GLU A 100 13.64 14.49 -3.31
C GLU A 100 12.38 13.80 -2.80
N ARG A 101 11.34 13.80 -3.64
CA ARG A 101 10.11 13.05 -3.44
C ARG A 101 10.03 11.92 -4.47
N GLY A 102 9.53 10.78 -4.08
CA GLY A 102 9.37 9.62 -4.98
C GLY A 102 10.62 8.73 -4.99
N HIS A 103 10.80 7.96 -6.06
CA HIS A 103 11.80 6.89 -6.17
C HIS A 103 12.92 7.28 -7.15
N GLY A 104 13.45 8.49 -7.04
CA GLY A 104 14.53 8.98 -7.89
C GLY A 104 15.92 8.59 -7.40
N ALA A 105 16.95 9.24 -7.93
CA ALA A 105 18.34 8.89 -7.66
C ALA A 105 18.73 9.01 -6.17
N ALA A 106 18.21 10.01 -5.46
CA ALA A 106 18.49 10.16 -4.04
C ALA A 106 17.82 9.06 -3.20
N TRP A 107 16.60 8.63 -3.57
CA TRP A 107 15.95 7.52 -2.91
C TRP A 107 16.71 6.20 -3.11
N HIS A 108 17.13 5.89 -4.34
CA HIS A 108 17.97 4.70 -4.62
C HIS A 108 19.29 4.74 -3.85
N TYR A 109 19.93 5.92 -3.78
CA TYR A 109 21.11 6.09 -2.96
C TYR A 109 20.83 5.80 -1.48
N CYS A 110 19.75 6.33 -0.93
CA CYS A 110 19.35 6.07 0.46
C CYS A 110 19.01 4.58 0.70
N CYS A 111 18.39 3.90 -0.27
CA CYS A 111 18.18 2.45 -0.21
C CYS A 111 19.51 1.68 -0.08
N ALA A 112 20.52 2.07 -0.86
CA ALA A 112 21.84 1.45 -0.78
C ALA A 112 22.50 1.72 0.59
N VAL A 113 22.39 2.94 1.12
CA VAL A 113 22.86 3.30 2.47
C VAL A 113 22.20 2.45 3.56
N LEU A 114 20.91 2.13 3.38
CA LEU A 114 20.14 1.30 4.32
C LEU A 114 20.33 -0.22 4.12
N GLY A 115 21.20 -0.63 3.19
CA GLY A 115 21.48 -2.04 2.91
C GLY A 115 20.40 -2.75 2.07
N ILE A 116 19.55 -2.00 1.38
CA ILE A 116 18.52 -2.51 0.45
C ILE A 116 18.70 -1.97 -0.98
N PRO A 117 19.89 -2.13 -1.62
CA PRO A 117 20.21 -1.46 -2.88
C PRO A 117 19.30 -1.86 -4.06
N ASN A 118 18.68 -3.04 -3.98
CA ASN A 118 17.81 -3.58 -5.03
C ASN A 118 16.32 -3.37 -4.74
N GLU A 119 15.99 -2.45 -3.81
CA GLU A 119 14.61 -2.17 -3.45
C GLU A 119 13.81 -1.65 -4.65
N LYS A 120 12.59 -2.16 -4.80
CA LYS A 120 11.70 -1.79 -5.90
C LYS A 120 10.83 -0.61 -5.51
N SER A 121 10.58 0.29 -6.47
CA SER A 121 9.67 1.44 -6.28
C SER A 121 8.20 1.06 -6.04
N VAL A 122 7.83 -0.18 -6.30
CA VAL A 122 6.49 -0.72 -6.01
C VAL A 122 6.65 -2.05 -5.31
N CYS A 123 6.30 -2.10 -4.03
CA CYS A 123 6.04 -3.36 -3.36
C CYS A 123 4.71 -3.90 -3.90
N LYS A 124 4.76 -4.97 -4.67
CA LYS A 124 3.55 -5.76 -4.96
C LYS A 124 3.21 -6.53 -3.70
N CYS A 125 2.51 -5.89 -2.79
CA CYS A 125 1.74 -6.63 -1.81
C CYS A 125 0.67 -7.37 -2.61
N GLU A 126 0.92 -8.61 -2.97
CA GLU A 126 -0.09 -9.47 -3.55
C GLU A 126 -1.26 -9.48 -2.57
N ASP A 127 -2.36 -8.93 -3.03
CA ASP A 127 -3.75 -8.95 -2.49
C ASP A 127 -3.96 -9.50 -1.07
N PHE A 128 -3.15 -9.08 -0.10
CA PHE A 128 -3.42 -9.34 1.29
C PHE A 128 -4.31 -8.23 1.87
N THR A 129 -5.54 -8.16 1.40
CA THR A 129 -6.60 -7.51 2.19
C THR A 129 -7.14 -8.60 3.11
N PRO A 130 -6.96 -8.49 4.44
CA PRO A 130 -7.57 -9.43 5.37
C PRO A 130 -9.05 -9.60 5.02
N GLU A 131 -9.54 -10.81 5.03
CA GLU A 131 -10.90 -11.13 4.57
C GLU A 131 -11.96 -10.28 5.28
N ARG A 132 -11.76 -9.99 6.58
CA ARG A 132 -12.55 -9.06 7.40
C ARG A 132 -12.56 -7.60 6.90
N LEU A 133 -11.59 -7.21 6.05
CA LEU A 133 -11.49 -5.86 5.49
C LEU A 133 -11.88 -5.81 4.02
N ARG A 134 -12.12 -6.94 3.38
CA ARG A 134 -12.71 -7.00 2.06
C ARG A 134 -14.12 -6.47 2.19
N LYS A 135 -14.32 -5.24 1.73
CA LYS A 135 -15.68 -4.69 1.64
C LYS A 135 -16.47 -5.62 0.74
N GLN A 136 -17.47 -6.27 1.30
CA GLN A 136 -18.40 -7.04 0.50
C GLN A 136 -19.02 -6.10 -0.55
N PRO A 137 -19.04 -6.50 -1.81
CA PRO A 137 -19.65 -5.68 -2.84
C PRO A 137 -21.14 -5.49 -2.53
N LYS A 138 -21.60 -4.24 -2.67
CA LYS A 138 -23.00 -3.89 -2.39
C LYS A 138 -23.88 -3.94 -3.62
N PHE A 139 -23.26 -3.89 -4.80
CA PHE A 139 -23.95 -3.85 -6.09
C PHE A 139 -23.23 -4.73 -7.10
N ALA A 140 -23.97 -5.24 -8.07
CA ALA A 140 -23.41 -5.94 -9.22
C ALA A 140 -24.05 -5.45 -10.53
N LEU A 141 -23.23 -5.39 -11.59
CA LEU A 141 -23.70 -5.27 -12.96
C LEU A 141 -23.98 -6.68 -13.47
N CYS A 142 -25.19 -6.96 -13.88
CA CYS A 142 -25.57 -8.28 -14.34
C CYS A 142 -26.45 -8.22 -15.60
N HIS A 143 -26.59 -9.38 -16.24
CA HIS A 143 -27.53 -9.58 -17.33
C HIS A 143 -28.95 -9.77 -16.77
N GLN A 144 -29.93 -9.05 -17.30
CA GLN A 144 -31.30 -9.02 -16.79
C GLN A 144 -32.00 -10.39 -16.86
N GLU A 145 -31.76 -11.16 -17.92
CA GLU A 145 -32.45 -12.43 -18.16
C GLU A 145 -31.72 -13.61 -17.53
N THR A 146 -30.38 -13.63 -17.59
CA THR A 146 -29.58 -14.78 -17.13
C THR A 146 -29.07 -14.64 -15.71
N GLY A 147 -29.07 -13.44 -15.15
CA GLY A 147 -28.47 -13.16 -13.85
C GLY A 147 -26.93 -13.18 -13.83
N GLU A 148 -26.29 -13.43 -14.99
CA GLU A 148 -24.83 -13.47 -15.08
C GLU A 148 -24.21 -12.15 -14.60
N ILE A 149 -23.25 -12.23 -13.65
CA ILE A 149 -22.60 -11.07 -13.08
C ILE A 149 -21.31 -10.75 -13.86
N PHE A 150 -21.20 -9.53 -14.36
CA PHE A 150 -20.04 -9.04 -15.10
C PHE A 150 -19.08 -8.23 -14.24
N ARG A 151 -19.60 -7.52 -13.20
CA ARG A 151 -18.79 -6.66 -12.36
C ARG A 151 -19.42 -6.39 -11.01
N TYR A 152 -18.58 -6.33 -9.97
CA TYR A 152 -18.98 -5.95 -8.61
C TYR A 152 -18.61 -4.51 -8.29
N TYR A 153 -19.41 -3.83 -7.44
CA TYR A 153 -19.17 -2.47 -6.99
C TYR A 153 -19.44 -2.34 -5.48
N ASN A 154 -18.56 -1.59 -4.80
CA ASN A 154 -18.72 -1.27 -3.37
C ASN A 154 -19.62 -0.05 -3.12
N ARG A 155 -19.91 0.72 -4.16
CA ARG A 155 -20.82 1.87 -4.15
C ARG A 155 -21.74 1.79 -5.36
N GLN A 156 -22.93 2.35 -5.23
CA GLN A 156 -23.86 2.39 -6.35
C GLN A 156 -23.23 3.10 -7.55
N PRO A 157 -23.11 2.44 -8.69
CA PRO A 157 -22.59 3.06 -9.90
C PRO A 157 -23.51 4.21 -10.35
N ARG A 158 -22.90 5.31 -10.82
CA ARG A 158 -23.65 6.45 -11.38
C ARG A 158 -24.13 6.15 -12.80
N MET A 159 -24.85 5.05 -12.98
CA MET A 159 -25.44 4.62 -14.24
C MET A 159 -26.95 4.53 -14.09
N SER A 160 -27.66 5.40 -14.78
CA SER A 160 -29.13 5.34 -14.84
C SER A 160 -29.60 4.18 -15.71
N ALA A 161 -30.81 3.67 -15.47
CA ALA A 161 -31.44 2.65 -16.31
C ALA A 161 -31.50 3.07 -17.79
N ARG A 162 -31.68 4.37 -18.07
CA ARG A 162 -31.64 4.93 -19.43
C ARG A 162 -30.27 4.77 -20.08
N LYS A 163 -29.18 4.97 -19.35
CA LYS A 163 -27.81 4.77 -19.88
C LYS A 163 -27.51 3.29 -20.10
N LEU A 164 -27.96 2.40 -19.22
CA LEU A 164 -27.72 0.95 -19.33
C LEU A 164 -28.33 0.36 -20.60
N LYS A 165 -29.39 0.95 -21.16
CA LYS A 165 -29.99 0.53 -22.45
C LYS A 165 -29.01 0.65 -23.63
N TYR A 166 -28.00 1.48 -23.54
CA TYR A 166 -26.98 1.67 -24.57
C TYR A 166 -25.63 1.06 -24.22
N CYS A 167 -25.53 0.42 -23.05
CA CYS A 167 -24.32 -0.24 -22.61
C CYS A 167 -24.29 -1.72 -23.02
N TYR A 168 -23.11 -2.22 -23.25
CA TYR A 168 -22.85 -3.62 -23.53
C TYR A 168 -21.48 -4.03 -22.99
N ILE A 169 -21.25 -5.32 -22.86
CA ILE A 169 -19.96 -5.88 -22.48
C ILE A 169 -19.09 -6.02 -23.75
N PRO A 170 -17.84 -5.49 -23.77
CA PRO A 170 -16.93 -5.64 -24.90
C PRO A 170 -16.78 -7.11 -25.30
N GLY A 171 -16.90 -7.39 -26.61
CA GLY A 171 -16.87 -8.75 -27.15
C GLY A 171 -18.20 -9.53 -27.05
N ARG A 172 -19.22 -8.96 -26.34
CA ARG A 172 -20.55 -9.61 -26.15
C ARG A 172 -21.70 -8.65 -26.41
N LYS A 173 -21.56 -7.80 -27.44
CA LYS A 173 -22.54 -6.76 -27.73
C LYS A 173 -23.93 -7.34 -28.08
N GLU A 174 -23.97 -8.38 -28.90
CA GLU A 174 -25.22 -8.99 -29.35
C GLU A 174 -26.06 -9.56 -28.19
N ASP A 175 -25.38 -10.13 -27.20
CA ASP A 175 -26.03 -10.72 -26.01
C ASP A 175 -26.45 -9.66 -24.99
N THR A 176 -25.65 -8.59 -24.82
CA THR A 176 -25.72 -7.74 -23.62
C THR A 176 -26.22 -6.34 -23.88
N LEU A 177 -26.32 -5.88 -25.14
CA LEU A 177 -26.80 -4.54 -25.45
C LEU A 177 -28.26 -4.34 -24.99
N GLY A 178 -28.43 -3.39 -24.06
CA GLY A 178 -29.73 -3.07 -23.50
C GLY A 178 -30.28 -4.07 -22.47
N LYS A 179 -29.54 -5.12 -22.20
CA LYS A 179 -29.91 -6.20 -21.27
C LYS A 179 -29.12 -6.17 -19.96
N LEU A 180 -28.44 -5.07 -19.67
CA LEU A 180 -27.67 -4.90 -18.43
C LEU A 180 -28.49 -4.21 -17.35
N CYS A 181 -28.34 -4.63 -16.10
CA CYS A 181 -28.92 -3.97 -14.93
C CYS A 181 -27.92 -3.93 -13.76
N ILE A 182 -28.19 -3.03 -12.81
CA ILE A 182 -27.49 -2.98 -11.53
C ILE A 182 -28.43 -3.53 -10.47
N ILE A 183 -27.95 -4.54 -9.76
CA ILE A 183 -28.68 -5.12 -8.62
C ILE A 183 -27.96 -4.79 -7.31
N SER A 184 -28.73 -4.67 -6.23
CA SER A 184 -28.20 -4.65 -4.86
C SER A 184 -27.92 -6.09 -4.41
N LEU A 185 -26.78 -6.30 -3.78
CA LEU A 185 -26.41 -7.60 -3.22
C LEU A 185 -26.82 -7.65 -1.73
N PRO A 186 -27.23 -8.83 -1.23
CA PRO A 186 -27.48 -9.00 0.17
C PRO A 186 -26.20 -8.66 0.97
N GLN A 187 -26.36 -8.01 2.11
CA GLN A 187 -25.27 -7.74 3.04
C GLN A 187 -25.47 -8.70 4.21
N GLU A 188 -24.48 -9.54 4.47
CA GLU A 188 -24.47 -10.35 5.68
C GLU A 188 -24.26 -9.37 6.86
N GLU A 189 -25.16 -9.41 7.82
CA GLU A 189 -24.99 -8.71 9.11
C GLU A 189 -23.86 -9.41 9.86
N VAL A 190 -22.77 -8.65 10.12
CA VAL A 190 -21.61 -9.08 10.92
C VAL A 190 -21.83 -8.70 12.36
#